data_c392e09a66b5427a582d1ae725e132b3
#
_entry.id   c392e09a66b5427a582d1ae725e132b3
#
_cell.length_a   1.000
_cell.length_b   1.000
_cell.length_c   1.000
_cell.angle_alpha   90.00
_cell.angle_beta   90.00
_cell.angle_gamma   90.00
#
_symmetry.space_group_name_H-M   'P 1'
#
loop_
_entity.id
_entity.type
_entity.pdbx_description
1 polymer ?
#
loop_
_entity_poly.entity_id
_entity_poly.type
_entity_poly.pdbx_seq_one_letter_code
_entity_poly.pdbx_strand_id
1 'polypeptide(L)'
;AFGDAAAPADPALADTLLALVLAGTKTATCWDARDGLKGSAVGDCWVVLDGARTPRAVLRTVALEKCRFDQVSAEFAWLEGEDDRSLAAWRDGHRQFFEGDGHFAPDMWLWCERFELVAVL
;
A
#
# COMPACT_ATOMS: atom_id res chain seq x y z
N ALA A 1 10.35 4.53 -6.60
CA ALA A 1 9.55 5.05 -5.52
C ALA A 1 8.07 4.73 -5.71
N PHE A 2 7.33 5.04 -4.72
CA PHE A 2 5.91 4.73 -4.66
C PHE A 2 5.13 5.35 -5.81
N GLY A 3 5.43 6.59 -6.22
CA GLY A 3 4.77 7.24 -7.34
C GLY A 3 4.78 6.39 -8.59
N ASP A 4 5.90 5.75 -8.86
CA ASP A 4 6.04 4.86 -10.00
C ASP A 4 5.37 3.52 -9.75
N ALA A 5 5.44 3.03 -8.52
CA ALA A 5 4.86 1.74 -8.12
C ALA A 5 3.39 1.85 -7.75
N ALA A 6 2.93 3.05 -7.39
CA ALA A 6 1.58 3.27 -6.90
C ALA A 6 0.53 3.39 -8.00
N ALA A 7 0.93 3.31 -9.26
CA ALA A 7 -0.01 3.21 -10.35
C ALA A 7 -0.22 1.72 -10.67
N PRO A 8 -1.18 1.03 -10.04
CA PRO A 8 -1.51 -0.33 -10.42
C PRO A 8 -1.83 -0.39 -11.91
N ALA A 9 -1.60 -1.54 -12.53
CA ALA A 9 -1.94 -1.72 -13.94
C ALA A 9 -3.45 -1.52 -14.19
N ASP A 10 -4.28 -1.73 -13.17
CA ASP A 10 -5.73 -1.49 -13.23
C ASP A 10 -6.05 -0.04 -12.86
N PRO A 11 -6.49 0.81 -13.83
CA PRO A 11 -6.85 2.20 -13.55
C PRO A 11 -7.98 2.34 -12.53
N ALA A 12 -8.95 1.44 -12.52
CA ALA A 12 -10.06 1.49 -11.58
C ALA A 12 -9.58 1.22 -10.15
N LEU A 13 -8.64 0.30 -9.96
CA LEU A 13 -8.02 0.06 -8.66
C LEU A 13 -7.21 1.28 -8.21
N ALA A 14 -6.45 1.90 -9.10
CA ALA A 14 -5.70 3.11 -8.79
C ALA A 14 -6.61 4.22 -8.28
N ASP A 15 -7.75 4.45 -8.94
CA ASP A 15 -8.72 5.46 -8.52
C ASP A 15 -9.37 5.13 -7.18
N THR A 16 -9.68 3.86 -6.94
CA THR A 16 -10.26 3.40 -5.67
C THR A 16 -9.29 3.62 -4.51
N LEU A 17 -8.03 3.23 -4.68
CA LEU A 17 -7.00 3.42 -3.64
C LEU A 17 -6.72 4.90 -3.39
N LEU A 18 -6.67 5.71 -4.44
CA LEU A 18 -6.50 7.16 -4.32
C LEU A 18 -7.63 7.79 -3.51
N ALA A 19 -8.88 7.40 -3.78
CA ALA A 19 -10.02 7.92 -3.04
C ALA A 19 -9.90 7.63 -1.53
N LEU A 20 -9.44 6.44 -1.16
CA LEU A 20 -9.21 6.08 0.24
C LEU A 20 -8.10 6.94 0.87
N VAL A 21 -7.03 7.21 0.13
CA VAL A 21 -5.94 8.09 0.59
C VAL A 21 -6.44 9.50 0.80
N LEU A 22 -7.17 10.06 -0.14
CA LEU A 22 -7.69 11.43 -0.05
C LEU A 22 -8.70 11.59 1.07
N ALA A 23 -9.46 10.54 1.38
CA ALA A 23 -10.42 10.54 2.49
C ALA A 23 -9.74 10.38 3.87
N GLY A 24 -8.44 10.08 3.90
CA GLY A 24 -7.72 9.79 5.15
C GLY A 24 -7.97 8.39 5.70
N THR A 25 -8.68 7.54 4.95
CA THR A 25 -9.00 6.17 5.37
C THR A 25 -7.78 5.25 5.20
N LYS A 26 -7.02 5.42 4.11
CA LYS A 26 -5.82 4.64 3.86
C LYS A 26 -4.58 5.46 4.21
N THR A 27 -3.84 4.99 5.21
CA THR A 27 -2.60 5.61 5.70
C THR A 27 -1.44 4.62 5.76
N ALA A 28 -1.60 3.44 5.15
CA ALA A 28 -0.57 2.42 5.09
C ALA A 28 -0.70 1.60 3.81
N THR A 29 0.41 1.00 3.43
CA THR A 29 0.49 0.10 2.28
C THR A 29 1.58 -0.95 2.53
N CYS A 30 1.56 -2.03 1.77
CA CYS A 30 2.59 -3.05 1.84
C CYS A 30 2.90 -3.61 0.46
N TRP A 31 4.05 -4.25 0.34
CA TRP A 31 4.43 -4.97 -0.88
C TRP A 31 5.39 -6.11 -0.56
N ASP A 32 5.59 -7.00 -1.51
CA ASP A 32 6.51 -8.13 -1.39
C ASP A 32 7.93 -7.63 -1.14
N ALA A 33 8.55 -8.06 -0.03
CA ALA A 33 9.89 -7.60 0.34
C ALA A 33 10.96 -8.01 -0.68
N ARG A 34 10.68 -9.00 -1.53
CA ARG A 34 11.59 -9.39 -2.62
C ARG A 34 11.76 -8.29 -3.65
N ASP A 35 10.80 -7.38 -3.76
CA ASP A 35 10.90 -6.22 -4.65
C ASP A 35 11.81 -5.12 -4.09
N GLY A 36 12.35 -5.30 -2.89
CA GLY A 36 13.19 -4.32 -2.22
C GLY A 36 12.42 -3.13 -1.69
N LEU A 37 13.13 -2.08 -1.31
CA LEU A 37 12.53 -0.87 -0.76
C LEU A 37 11.91 0.05 -1.83
N LYS A 38 12.15 -0.21 -3.10
CA LYS A 38 11.62 0.59 -4.22
C LYS A 38 11.97 2.07 -4.11
N GLY A 39 13.12 2.39 -3.52
CA GLY A 39 13.54 3.76 -3.28
C GLY A 39 12.85 4.46 -2.11
N SER A 40 12.05 3.74 -1.33
CA SER A 40 11.36 4.31 -0.17
C SER A 40 12.28 4.46 1.03
N ALA A 41 12.15 5.57 1.73
CA ALA A 41 12.85 5.84 2.99
C ALA A 41 12.00 6.71 3.88
N VAL A 42 12.13 6.53 5.19
CA VAL A 42 11.42 7.37 6.17
C VAL A 42 11.80 8.83 5.96
N GLY A 43 10.80 9.70 5.90
CA GLY A 43 10.97 11.13 5.65
C GLY A 43 10.86 11.54 4.18
N ASP A 44 10.94 10.60 3.25
CA ASP A 44 10.82 10.90 1.83
C ASP A 44 9.37 11.14 1.43
N CYS A 45 9.19 12.07 0.50
CA CYS A 45 7.91 12.32 -0.14
C CYS A 45 7.81 11.60 -1.48
N TRP A 46 6.59 11.23 -1.84
CA TRP A 46 6.31 10.55 -3.09
C TRP A 46 4.92 10.91 -3.60
N VAL A 47 4.70 10.72 -4.88
CA VAL A 47 3.50 11.18 -5.58
C VAL A 47 2.60 10.01 -5.90
N VAL A 48 1.30 10.16 -5.64
CA VAL A 48 0.27 9.20 -6.02
C VAL A 48 -0.39 9.65 -7.31
N LEU A 49 -0.47 8.73 -8.26
CA LEU A 49 -1.12 8.95 -9.54
C LEU A 49 -2.52 8.35 -9.53
N ASP A 50 -3.44 8.97 -10.27
CA ASP A 50 -4.76 8.37 -10.51
C ASP A 50 -4.71 7.35 -11.65
N GLY A 51 -5.87 6.79 -12.01
CA GLY A 51 -5.97 5.81 -13.09
C GLY A 51 -5.61 6.37 -14.47
N ALA A 52 -5.65 7.69 -14.65
CA ALA A 52 -5.19 8.37 -15.86
C ALA A 52 -3.71 8.76 -15.77
N ARG A 53 -3.01 8.33 -14.70
CA ARG A 53 -1.60 8.62 -14.40
C ARG A 53 -1.33 10.11 -14.17
N THR A 54 -2.32 10.83 -13.70
CA THR A 54 -2.19 12.24 -13.31
C THR A 54 -1.79 12.31 -11.84
N PRO A 55 -0.78 13.14 -11.47
CA PRO A 55 -0.41 13.35 -10.07
C PRO A 55 -1.58 13.98 -9.29
N ARG A 56 -1.96 13.35 -8.17
CA ARG A 56 -3.13 13.77 -7.40
C ARG A 56 -2.85 14.03 -5.93
N ALA A 57 -1.80 13.47 -5.38
CA ALA A 57 -1.46 13.64 -3.97
C ALA A 57 0.03 13.50 -3.74
N VAL A 58 0.53 14.15 -2.68
CA VAL A 58 1.88 13.97 -2.17
C VAL A 58 1.78 13.34 -0.79
N LEU A 59 2.48 12.25 -0.58
CA LEU A 59 2.56 11.54 0.69
C LEU A 59 3.99 11.58 1.23
N ARG A 60 4.13 11.48 2.55
CA ARG A 60 5.43 11.32 3.21
C ARG A 60 5.45 9.98 3.93
N THR A 61 6.52 9.22 3.75
CA THR A 61 6.74 7.98 4.48
C THR A 61 7.11 8.29 5.92
N VAL A 62 6.36 7.77 6.89
CA VAL A 62 6.61 8.00 8.32
C VAL A 62 7.15 6.77 9.03
N ALA A 63 6.93 5.57 8.48
CA ALA A 63 7.48 4.33 9.04
C ALA A 63 7.64 3.27 7.94
N LEU A 64 8.68 2.46 8.06
CA LEU A 64 8.94 1.31 7.19
C LEU A 64 9.37 0.15 8.08
N GLU A 65 8.62 -0.95 8.01
CA GLU A 65 8.91 -2.14 8.78
C GLU A 65 8.77 -3.38 7.93
N LYS A 66 9.62 -4.37 8.18
CA LYS A 66 9.51 -5.68 7.56
C LYS A 66 8.66 -6.57 8.44
N CYS A 67 7.65 -7.22 7.87
CA CYS A 67 6.73 -8.07 8.60
C CYS A 67 6.34 -9.28 7.76
N ARG A 68 6.21 -10.45 8.39
CA ARG A 68 5.70 -11.64 7.69
C ARG A 68 4.20 -11.47 7.45
N PHE A 69 3.73 -12.02 6.33
CA PHE A 69 2.32 -11.99 5.96
C PHE A 69 1.42 -12.51 7.09
N ASP A 70 1.81 -13.63 7.71
CA ASP A 70 1.03 -14.27 8.78
C ASP A 70 1.10 -13.54 10.12
N GLN A 71 1.91 -12.48 10.22
CA GLN A 71 2.08 -11.68 11.44
C GLN A 71 1.59 -10.25 11.31
N VAL A 72 1.00 -9.89 10.18
CA VAL A 72 0.39 -8.55 10.02
C VAL A 72 -0.74 -8.39 11.04
N SER A 73 -0.75 -7.24 11.73
CA SER A 73 -1.71 -6.96 12.79
C SER A 73 -3.06 -6.47 12.26
N ALA A 74 -4.08 -6.60 13.09
CA ALA A 74 -5.40 -6.01 12.80
C ALA A 74 -5.32 -4.48 12.70
N GLU A 75 -4.44 -3.85 13.49
CA GLU A 75 -4.20 -2.41 13.42
C GLU A 75 -3.68 -2.01 12.04
N PHE A 76 -2.70 -2.74 11.51
CA PHE A 76 -2.15 -2.44 10.18
C PHE A 76 -3.20 -2.60 9.09
N ALA A 77 -4.01 -3.67 9.16
CA ALA A 77 -5.13 -3.87 8.22
C ALA A 77 -6.10 -2.70 8.25
N TRP A 78 -6.41 -2.18 9.43
CA TRP A 78 -7.25 -1.00 9.59
C TRP A 78 -6.62 0.23 8.92
N LEU A 79 -5.31 0.43 9.07
CA LEU A 79 -4.58 1.55 8.49
C LEU A 79 -4.49 1.46 6.96
N GLU A 80 -4.47 0.28 6.39
CA GLU A 80 -4.55 0.12 4.94
C GLU A 80 -5.91 0.55 4.39
N GLY A 81 -6.96 0.46 5.19
CA GLY A 81 -8.25 1.09 4.91
C GLY A 81 -9.08 0.44 3.81
N GLU A 82 -8.70 -0.73 3.33
CA GLU A 82 -9.37 -1.39 2.21
C GLU A 82 -10.45 -2.36 2.70
N ASP A 83 -11.43 -2.62 1.85
CA ASP A 83 -12.58 -3.48 2.14
C ASP A 83 -13.28 -3.03 3.42
N ASP A 84 -13.65 -3.95 4.32
CA ASP A 84 -14.26 -3.63 5.60
C ASP A 84 -13.24 -3.28 6.69
N ARG A 85 -11.95 -3.16 6.32
CA ARG A 85 -10.80 -2.86 7.19
C ARG A 85 -10.50 -3.95 8.20
N SER A 86 -11.09 -5.14 8.09
CA SER A 86 -10.78 -6.27 8.98
C SER A 86 -9.49 -6.95 8.57
N LEU A 87 -8.85 -7.62 9.55
CA LEU A 87 -7.68 -8.44 9.27
C LEU A 87 -8.03 -9.63 8.38
N ALA A 88 -9.22 -10.21 8.54
CA ALA A 88 -9.67 -11.32 7.71
C ALA A 88 -9.78 -10.91 6.24
N ALA A 89 -10.40 -9.77 5.95
CA ALA A 89 -10.51 -9.25 4.59
C ALA A 89 -9.12 -8.86 4.04
N TRP A 90 -8.26 -8.27 4.86
CA TRP A 90 -6.90 -7.94 4.47
C TRP A 90 -6.12 -9.19 4.03
N ARG A 91 -6.18 -10.25 4.85
CA ARG A 91 -5.47 -11.51 4.55
C ARG A 91 -6.00 -12.15 3.27
N ASP A 92 -7.30 -12.19 3.10
CA ASP A 92 -7.92 -12.80 1.94
C ASP A 92 -7.56 -12.05 0.66
N GLY A 93 -7.71 -10.74 0.64
CA GLY A 93 -7.42 -9.91 -0.53
C GLY A 93 -5.94 -9.93 -0.91
N HIS A 94 -5.04 -9.81 0.06
CA HIS A 94 -3.61 -9.81 -0.19
C HIS A 94 -3.10 -11.20 -0.59
N ARG A 95 -3.66 -12.26 -0.01
CA ARG A 95 -3.35 -13.62 -0.44
C ARG A 95 -3.71 -13.83 -1.91
N GLN A 96 -4.90 -13.42 -2.32
CA GLN A 96 -5.32 -13.53 -3.72
C GLN A 96 -4.39 -12.73 -4.65
N PHE A 97 -4.02 -11.53 -4.24
CA PHE A 97 -3.09 -10.70 -5.01
C PHE A 97 -1.74 -11.39 -5.20
N PHE A 98 -1.13 -11.87 -4.12
CA PHE A 98 0.18 -12.53 -4.21
C PHE A 98 0.11 -13.89 -4.89
N GLU A 99 -0.98 -14.62 -4.76
CA GLU A 99 -1.21 -15.86 -5.52
C GLU A 99 -1.28 -15.57 -7.02
N GLY A 100 -1.93 -14.48 -7.40
CA GLY A 100 -1.98 -14.03 -8.79
C GLY A 100 -0.61 -13.73 -9.37
N ASP A 101 0.30 -13.21 -8.56
CA ASP A 101 1.70 -12.98 -8.94
C ASP A 101 2.54 -14.27 -8.93
N GLY A 102 2.00 -15.38 -8.43
CA GLY A 102 2.73 -16.64 -8.29
C GLY A 102 3.72 -16.67 -7.14
N HIS A 103 3.60 -15.76 -6.17
CA HIS A 103 4.62 -15.56 -5.14
C HIS A 103 4.09 -15.67 -3.72
N PHE A 104 2.85 -16.14 -3.52
CA PHE A 104 2.31 -16.21 -2.18
C PHE A 104 2.94 -17.32 -1.36
N ALA A 105 3.30 -16.99 -0.11
CA ALA A 105 3.58 -17.94 0.96
C ALA A 105 3.08 -17.34 2.28
N PRO A 106 2.51 -18.13 3.21
CA PRO A 106 2.01 -17.58 4.48
C PRO A 106 3.08 -16.88 5.32
N ASP A 107 4.33 -17.30 5.18
CA ASP A 107 5.47 -16.74 5.90
C ASP A 107 6.31 -15.77 5.03
N MET A 108 5.80 -15.35 3.88
CA MET A 108 6.50 -14.39 3.04
C MET A 108 6.72 -13.07 3.78
N TRP A 109 7.83 -12.41 3.47
CA TRP A 109 8.14 -11.12 4.05
C TRP A 109 7.53 -10.00 3.22
N LEU A 110 7.00 -9.00 3.92
CA LEU A 110 6.45 -7.78 3.33
C LEU A 110 7.20 -6.57 3.88
N TRP A 111 7.36 -5.55 3.05
CA TRP A 111 7.61 -4.20 3.54
C TRP A 111 6.26 -3.56 3.84
N CYS A 112 6.13 -3.05 5.06
CA CYS A 112 4.93 -2.38 5.54
C CYS A 112 5.26 -0.91 5.77
N GLU A 113 4.57 -0.05 5.05
CA GLU A 113 4.79 1.39 5.09
C GLU A 113 3.60 2.10 5.70
N ARG A 114 3.89 3.07 6.59
CA ARG A 114 2.90 4.06 7.02
C ARG A 114 3.28 5.40 6.43
N PHE A 115 2.29 6.17 6.04
CA PHE A 115 2.49 7.47 5.41
C PHE A 115 1.46 8.49 5.89
N GLU A 116 1.74 9.77 5.62
CA GLU A 116 0.83 10.87 5.86
C GLU A 116 0.58 11.66 4.57
N LEU A 117 -0.62 12.21 4.43
CA LEU A 117 -0.98 13.07 3.30
C LEU A 117 -0.38 14.46 3.54
N VAL A 118 0.49 14.91 2.63
CA VAL A 118 1.18 16.19 2.72
C VAL A 118 0.46 17.25 1.90
N ALA A 119 0.02 16.90 0.71
CA ALA A 119 -0.65 17.82 -0.20
C ALA A 119 -1.59 17.11 -1.16
N VAL A 120 -2.66 17.79 -1.53
CA VAL A 120 -3.57 17.39 -2.61
C VAL A 120 -3.27 18.24 -3.81
N LEU A 121 -3.07 17.61 -4.95
CA LEU A 121 -2.69 18.29 -6.19
C LEU A 121 -3.89 18.55 -7.11
#